data_1886b9bae47d5705d0ed942c7cbe23bb
#
_entry.id   1886b9bae47d5705d0ed942c7cbe23bb
#
_cell.length_a   1.000
_cell.length_b   1.000
_cell.length_c   1.000
_cell.angle_alpha   90.00
_cell.angle_beta   90.00
_cell.angle_gamma   90.00
#
_symmetry.space_group_name_H-M   'P 1'
#
loop_
_entity.id
_entity.type
_entity.pdbx_description
1 polymer ?
#
loop_
_entity_poly.entity_id
_entity_poly.type
_entity_poly.pdbx_seq_one_letter_code
_entity_poly.pdbx_strand_id
1 'polypeptide(L)'
;MNLIGAWGQRVANNQFKLPNNISIAIVDSEFDNTYLTLPPQKSVNILASGSSIHSANLNKISQQPCIFVNGSIELMETYDFQQPVAYVITDPRFIRHNLAILQNRYHGQCPLYITQAVLEKLADTDRNLIKKYVQHLRLIYSVERPIRQPSKHFLAKFFRKNNKRLLMDFANHPEFVIEGHGDTTIGVSLDISHGFVEAGTVAFVATQLAYRLGFSEIHLYGIDLINAHEPRFYENVQNSAPSKLAPAIYNRIVPSFDLLASVYQQHGVMVYNHSPVSKDLFTELSYVAT
;
A
#
# COMPACT_ATOMS: atom_id res chain seq x y z
N MET A 1 -0.01 28.83 -2.63
CA MET A 1 0.95 28.77 -1.51
C MET A 1 1.36 27.30 -1.38
N ASN A 2 2.61 26.98 -1.66
CA ASN A 2 3.05 25.57 -1.73
C ASN A 2 3.10 24.99 -0.31
N LEU A 3 2.04 24.33 0.14
CA LEU A 3 1.92 23.70 1.46
C LEU A 3 3.03 22.66 1.72
N ILE A 4 3.66 22.15 0.68
CA ILE A 4 4.73 21.17 0.74
C ILE A 4 5.97 21.69 1.47
N GLY A 5 6.29 22.97 1.35
CA GLY A 5 7.41 23.59 2.07
C GLY A 5 7.23 23.64 3.60
N ALA A 6 5.98 23.68 4.08
CA ALA A 6 5.66 23.68 5.51
C ALA A 6 5.66 22.28 6.15
N TRP A 7 5.57 21.21 5.34
CA TRP A 7 5.23 19.86 5.79
C TRP A 7 6.38 18.87 5.84
N GLY A 8 7.52 19.25 5.42
CA GLY A 8 8.73 18.44 5.41
C GLY A 8 9.54 18.83 4.19
N GLN A 9 10.82 18.94 4.33
CA GLN A 9 11.68 19.24 3.20
C GLN A 9 11.46 18.14 2.14
N ARG A 10 10.73 18.48 1.07
CA ARG A 10 10.83 17.77 -0.18
C ARG A 10 12.29 17.81 -0.56
N VAL A 11 12.90 16.66 -0.69
CA VAL A 11 14.25 16.61 -1.22
C VAL A 11 14.17 17.20 -2.62
N ALA A 12 15.03 18.15 -2.90
CA ALA A 12 15.17 18.63 -4.26
C ALA A 12 15.25 17.42 -5.21
N ASN A 13 14.40 17.40 -6.24
CA ASN A 13 14.30 16.36 -7.26
C ASN A 13 13.55 15.07 -6.89
N ASN A 14 12.61 15.07 -5.92
CA ASN A 14 11.77 13.92 -5.61
C ASN A 14 12.52 12.59 -5.40
N GLN A 15 13.73 12.67 -4.83
CA GLN A 15 14.59 11.52 -4.60
C GLN A 15 14.99 11.41 -3.14
N PHE A 16 14.99 10.18 -2.63
CA PHE A 16 15.53 9.82 -1.33
C PHE A 16 16.96 9.29 -1.53
N LYS A 17 17.93 9.91 -0.84
CA LYS A 17 19.34 9.53 -0.96
C LYS A 17 19.74 8.60 0.18
N LEU A 18 20.19 7.41 -0.17
CA LEU A 18 20.86 6.49 0.73
C LEU A 18 22.38 6.78 0.80
N PRO A 19 23.08 6.32 1.85
CA PRO A 19 24.53 6.24 1.83
C PRO A 19 25.03 5.52 0.56
N ASN A 20 26.20 5.92 0.04
CA ASN A 20 26.82 5.40 -1.21
C ASN A 20 26.12 5.86 -2.52
N ASN A 21 25.52 7.05 -2.51
CA ASN A 21 24.94 7.70 -3.71
C ASN A 21 23.80 6.93 -4.40
N ILE A 22 23.15 6.01 -3.70
CA ILE A 22 21.93 5.38 -4.18
C ILE A 22 20.77 6.36 -4.01
N SER A 23 20.08 6.68 -5.10
CA SER A 23 18.88 7.52 -5.09
C SER A 23 17.68 6.67 -5.43
N ILE A 24 16.58 6.83 -4.65
CA ILE A 24 15.32 6.15 -4.84
C ILE A 24 14.25 7.21 -5.12
N ALA A 25 13.44 6.99 -6.15
CA ALA A 25 12.35 7.89 -6.50
C ALA A 25 11.29 7.93 -5.39
N ILE A 26 10.83 9.14 -5.07
CA ILE A 26 9.66 9.37 -4.24
C ILE A 26 8.49 9.59 -5.18
N VAL A 27 7.37 8.92 -4.93
CA VAL A 27 6.15 9.11 -5.74
C VAL A 27 5.70 10.57 -5.62
N ASP A 28 5.53 11.21 -6.76
CA ASP A 28 5.04 12.58 -6.88
C ASP A 28 4.05 12.72 -8.04
N SER A 29 3.50 13.92 -8.20
CA SER A 29 2.50 14.21 -9.23
C SER A 29 3.00 14.04 -10.67
N GLU A 30 4.32 14.10 -10.90
CA GLU A 30 4.91 14.01 -12.25
C GLU A 30 5.40 12.60 -12.58
N PHE A 31 5.56 11.74 -11.57
CA PHE A 31 6.35 10.52 -11.66
C PHE A 31 5.70 9.38 -12.45
N ASP A 32 4.37 9.19 -12.34
CA ASP A 32 3.70 7.98 -12.84
C ASP A 32 3.07 8.11 -14.23
N ASN A 33 3.31 9.20 -14.94
CA ASN A 33 2.84 9.36 -16.33
C ASN A 33 3.39 8.27 -17.27
N THR A 34 4.46 7.58 -16.92
CA THR A 34 5.04 6.48 -17.70
C THR A 34 4.19 5.21 -17.69
N TYR A 35 3.40 4.99 -16.63
CA TYR A 35 2.48 3.84 -16.54
C TYR A 35 1.09 4.16 -17.08
N LEU A 36 0.73 5.43 -17.20
CA LEU A 36 -0.47 5.90 -17.90
C LEU A 36 -0.41 5.72 -19.43
N THR A 37 0.73 5.24 -19.96
CA THR A 37 0.87 4.86 -21.39
C THR A 37 0.32 3.47 -21.71
N LEU A 38 -0.07 2.69 -20.72
CA LEU A 38 -0.93 1.54 -20.97
C LEU A 38 -2.28 2.08 -21.48
N PRO A 39 -2.90 1.42 -22.50
CA PRO A 39 -4.24 1.80 -22.91
C PRO A 39 -5.11 1.88 -21.65
N PRO A 40 -6.04 2.85 -21.53
CA PRO A 40 -6.79 3.08 -20.32
C PRO A 40 -7.50 1.79 -19.90
N GLN A 41 -6.86 1.05 -19.04
CA GLN A 41 -7.41 -0.18 -18.48
C GLN A 41 -8.37 0.25 -17.38
N LYS A 42 -9.63 -0.10 -17.60
CA LYS A 42 -10.70 0.29 -16.69
C LYS A 42 -10.56 -0.35 -15.32
N SER A 43 -10.08 -1.58 -15.27
CA SER A 43 -10.13 -2.46 -14.09
C SER A 43 -8.77 -2.92 -13.62
N VAL A 44 -8.58 -3.05 -12.28
CA VAL A 44 -7.42 -3.63 -11.64
C VAL A 44 -7.81 -4.54 -10.48
N ASN A 45 -7.06 -5.63 -10.29
CA ASN A 45 -7.24 -6.58 -9.21
C ASN A 45 -6.17 -6.36 -8.13
N ILE A 46 -6.57 -6.08 -6.90
CA ILE A 46 -5.68 -6.00 -5.74
C ILE A 46 -5.72 -7.34 -5.02
N LEU A 47 -4.58 -8.00 -4.96
CA LEU A 47 -4.43 -9.33 -4.39
C LEU A 47 -3.86 -9.20 -2.97
N ALA A 48 -4.71 -9.41 -1.96
CA ALA A 48 -4.29 -9.47 -0.57
C ALA A 48 -3.95 -10.91 -0.15
N SER A 49 -3.76 -11.16 1.14
CA SER A 49 -3.12 -12.39 1.62
C SER A 49 -4.07 -13.33 2.37
N GLY A 50 -5.34 -13.02 2.45
CA GLY A 50 -6.34 -13.89 3.09
C GLY A 50 -6.56 -15.17 2.29
N SER A 51 -6.87 -16.25 2.98
CA SER A 51 -7.05 -17.58 2.38
C SER A 51 -8.19 -17.66 1.36
N SER A 52 -9.19 -16.76 1.47
CA SER A 52 -10.32 -16.68 0.53
C SER A 52 -9.89 -16.38 -0.92
N ILE A 53 -8.67 -15.91 -1.14
CA ILE A 53 -8.14 -15.65 -2.48
C ILE A 53 -8.16 -16.91 -3.38
N HIS A 54 -8.07 -18.09 -2.78
CA HIS A 54 -8.15 -19.36 -3.50
C HIS A 54 -9.56 -19.70 -4.02
N SER A 55 -10.59 -19.01 -3.55
CA SER A 55 -11.94 -19.13 -4.10
C SER A 55 -12.15 -18.36 -5.40
N ALA A 56 -11.23 -17.45 -5.72
CA ALA A 56 -11.28 -16.64 -6.91
C ALA A 56 -10.73 -17.39 -8.13
N ASN A 57 -11.20 -17.05 -9.33
CA ASN A 57 -10.67 -17.60 -10.58
C ASN A 57 -9.32 -16.95 -10.93
N LEU A 58 -8.24 -17.40 -10.26
CA LEU A 58 -6.91 -16.85 -10.42
C LEU A 58 -6.34 -17.01 -11.85
N ASN A 59 -6.77 -18.01 -12.60
CA ASN A 59 -6.39 -18.14 -14.01
C ASN A 59 -6.94 -16.99 -14.88
N LYS A 60 -8.16 -16.52 -14.58
CA LYS A 60 -8.75 -15.37 -15.26
C LYS A 60 -8.11 -14.06 -14.76
N ILE A 61 -7.91 -13.94 -13.46
CA ILE A 61 -7.33 -12.74 -12.81
C ILE A 61 -5.90 -12.51 -13.29
N SER A 62 -5.09 -13.56 -13.45
CA SER A 62 -3.69 -13.44 -13.89
C SER A 62 -3.53 -12.85 -15.30
N GLN A 63 -4.58 -12.84 -16.12
CA GLN A 63 -4.56 -12.21 -17.43
C GLN A 63 -4.88 -10.70 -17.40
N GLN A 64 -5.22 -10.16 -16.23
CA GLN A 64 -5.67 -8.79 -16.03
C GLN A 64 -4.63 -7.98 -15.23
N PRO A 65 -4.75 -6.64 -15.20
CA PRO A 65 -3.93 -5.82 -14.32
C PRO A 65 -4.04 -6.23 -12.86
N CYS A 66 -2.88 -6.45 -12.20
CA CYS A 66 -2.83 -6.88 -10.81
C CYS A 66 -1.87 -6.03 -9.98
N ILE A 67 -2.29 -5.70 -8.77
CA ILE A 67 -1.46 -5.11 -7.72
C ILE A 67 -1.30 -6.14 -6.59
N PHE A 68 -0.06 -6.44 -6.26
CA PHE A 68 0.27 -7.38 -5.18
C PHE A 68 0.52 -6.62 -3.88
N VAL A 69 0.13 -7.21 -2.75
CA VAL A 69 0.45 -6.65 -1.43
C VAL A 69 1.09 -7.70 -0.52
N ASN A 70 2.19 -7.34 0.13
CA ASN A 70 2.94 -8.24 1.02
C ASN A 70 3.25 -9.61 0.35
N GLY A 71 2.85 -10.72 0.96
CA GLY A 71 3.13 -12.06 0.47
C GLY A 71 2.24 -12.54 -0.68
N SER A 72 1.28 -11.74 -1.15
CA SER A 72 0.44 -12.19 -2.28
C SER A 72 1.21 -12.40 -3.58
N ILE A 73 2.40 -11.84 -3.70
CA ILE A 73 3.31 -12.09 -4.84
C ILE A 73 3.71 -13.58 -4.95
N GLU A 74 3.54 -14.38 -3.90
CA GLU A 74 3.76 -15.83 -3.92
C GLU A 74 2.84 -16.53 -4.92
N LEU A 75 1.69 -15.95 -5.26
CA LEU A 75 0.80 -16.46 -6.32
C LEU A 75 1.50 -16.58 -7.68
N MET A 76 2.56 -15.81 -7.92
CA MET A 76 3.39 -15.91 -9.14
C MET A 76 4.16 -17.23 -9.25
N GLU A 77 4.22 -18.05 -8.19
CA GLU A 77 4.77 -19.40 -8.29
C GLU A 77 3.87 -20.32 -9.10
N THR A 78 2.57 -20.14 -8.98
CA THR A 78 1.56 -21.05 -9.54
C THR A 78 0.89 -20.47 -10.78
N TYR A 79 0.75 -19.14 -10.85
CA TYR A 79 0.00 -18.46 -11.90
C TYR A 79 0.90 -17.50 -12.68
N ASP A 80 0.74 -17.48 -14.00
CA ASP A 80 1.48 -16.60 -14.90
C ASP A 80 0.75 -15.25 -15.04
N PHE A 81 1.14 -14.28 -14.21
CA PHE A 81 0.55 -12.95 -14.22
C PHE A 81 1.10 -12.10 -15.37
N GLN A 82 0.23 -11.82 -16.35
CA GLN A 82 0.62 -11.12 -17.59
C GLN A 82 0.78 -9.60 -17.40
N GLN A 83 0.08 -9.03 -16.43
CA GLN A 83 0.02 -7.58 -16.23
C GLN A 83 0.23 -7.18 -14.75
N PRO A 84 1.41 -7.43 -14.18
CA PRO A 84 1.72 -6.93 -12.84
C PRO A 84 1.93 -5.41 -12.88
N VAL A 85 1.02 -4.66 -12.26
CA VAL A 85 1.01 -3.19 -12.25
C VAL A 85 1.89 -2.62 -11.15
N ALA A 86 1.78 -3.19 -9.95
CA ALA A 86 2.49 -2.73 -8.78
C ALA A 86 2.65 -3.83 -7.73
N TYR A 87 3.68 -3.69 -6.91
CA TYR A 87 3.85 -4.45 -5.68
C TYR A 87 3.99 -3.49 -4.50
N VAL A 88 3.19 -3.66 -3.45
CA VAL A 88 3.11 -2.71 -2.33
C VAL A 88 3.48 -3.37 -1.00
N ILE A 89 4.46 -2.81 -0.30
CA ILE A 89 4.87 -3.24 1.05
C ILE A 89 4.98 -2.00 1.93
N THR A 90 4.15 -1.88 2.97
CA THR A 90 4.18 -0.73 3.88
C THR A 90 4.68 -1.06 5.28
N ASP A 91 4.69 -2.35 5.66
CA ASP A 91 5.07 -2.80 7.00
C ASP A 91 6.46 -3.46 7.00
N PRO A 92 7.46 -2.90 7.74
CA PRO A 92 8.79 -3.49 7.83
C PRO A 92 8.82 -4.88 8.49
N ARG A 93 7.73 -5.29 9.18
CA ARG A 93 7.61 -6.65 9.72
C ARG A 93 7.54 -7.69 8.61
N PHE A 94 6.95 -7.34 7.45
CA PHE A 94 6.95 -8.24 6.30
C PHE A 94 8.39 -8.61 5.90
N ILE A 95 9.28 -7.64 5.81
CA ILE A 95 10.71 -7.89 5.49
C ILE A 95 11.37 -8.74 6.57
N ARG A 96 11.03 -8.52 7.84
CA ARG A 96 11.61 -9.31 8.94
C ARG A 96 11.26 -10.79 8.86
N HIS A 97 10.02 -11.11 8.51
CA HIS A 97 9.49 -12.47 8.59
C HIS A 97 9.44 -13.19 7.25
N ASN A 98 9.34 -12.44 6.16
CA ASN A 98 9.03 -13.00 4.82
C ASN A 98 9.99 -12.48 3.73
N LEU A 99 11.24 -12.13 4.08
CA LEU A 99 12.23 -11.65 3.09
C LEU A 99 12.43 -12.64 1.95
N ALA A 100 12.39 -13.93 2.24
CA ALA A 100 12.57 -14.99 1.24
C ALA A 100 11.51 -14.92 0.12
N ILE A 101 10.27 -14.54 0.43
CA ILE A 101 9.22 -14.35 -0.59
C ILE A 101 9.64 -13.24 -1.55
N LEU A 102 10.08 -12.08 -1.02
CA LEU A 102 10.57 -10.98 -1.85
C LEU A 102 11.78 -11.40 -2.70
N GLN A 103 12.76 -12.11 -2.11
CA GLN A 103 13.96 -12.55 -2.82
C GLN A 103 13.66 -13.55 -3.94
N ASN A 104 12.70 -14.46 -3.72
CA ASN A 104 12.40 -15.55 -4.64
C ASN A 104 11.39 -15.17 -5.73
N ARG A 105 10.47 -14.20 -5.45
CA ARG A 105 9.36 -13.89 -6.36
C ARG A 105 9.45 -12.54 -7.03
N TYR A 106 10.17 -11.58 -6.43
CA TYR A 106 10.30 -10.27 -7.06
C TYR A 106 11.57 -10.19 -7.92
N HIS A 107 11.35 -9.96 -9.21
CA HIS A 107 12.40 -9.88 -10.22
C HIS A 107 12.41 -8.53 -10.97
N GLY A 108 11.70 -7.52 -10.46
CA GLY A 108 11.57 -6.21 -11.11
C GLY A 108 10.47 -6.17 -12.18
N GLN A 109 9.53 -7.10 -12.14
CA GLN A 109 8.42 -7.21 -13.11
C GLN A 109 7.41 -6.07 -13.05
N CYS A 110 7.39 -5.31 -11.96
CA CYS A 110 6.60 -4.10 -11.78
C CYS A 110 7.27 -3.18 -10.76
N PRO A 111 6.84 -1.90 -10.62
CA PRO A 111 7.32 -1.04 -9.55
C PRO A 111 7.02 -1.61 -8.17
N LEU A 112 7.98 -1.47 -7.25
CA LEU A 112 7.86 -1.84 -5.84
C LEU A 112 7.67 -0.58 -5.00
N TYR A 113 6.45 -0.38 -4.52
CA TYR A 113 6.08 0.74 -3.65
C TYR A 113 6.31 0.37 -2.19
N ILE A 114 7.18 1.12 -1.53
CA ILE A 114 7.59 0.85 -0.14
C ILE A 114 7.59 2.13 0.69
N THR A 115 7.40 1.98 2.00
CA THR A 115 7.60 3.07 2.94
C THR A 115 9.08 3.23 3.31
N GLN A 116 9.45 4.39 3.86
CA GLN A 116 10.79 4.62 4.39
C GLN A 116 11.20 3.56 5.43
N ALA A 117 10.27 3.15 6.30
CA ALA A 117 10.55 2.12 7.30
C ALA A 117 10.86 0.74 6.68
N VAL A 118 10.20 0.39 5.58
CA VAL A 118 10.50 -0.82 4.81
C VAL A 118 11.86 -0.71 4.15
N LEU A 119 12.16 0.44 3.52
CA LEU A 119 13.48 0.68 2.91
C LEU A 119 14.62 0.59 3.92
N GLU A 120 14.46 1.23 5.10
CA GLU A 120 15.43 1.15 6.19
C GLU A 120 15.64 -0.30 6.64
N LYS A 121 14.54 -1.06 6.77
CA LYS A 121 14.63 -2.48 7.13
C LYS A 121 15.31 -3.33 6.06
N LEU A 122 15.04 -3.09 4.78
CA LEU A 122 15.76 -3.73 3.67
C LEU A 122 17.27 -3.38 3.70
N ALA A 123 17.60 -2.12 3.96
CA ALA A 123 18.99 -1.67 4.05
C ALA A 123 19.75 -2.36 5.19
N ASP A 124 19.08 -2.69 6.28
CA ASP A 124 19.67 -3.42 7.41
C ASP A 124 19.79 -4.92 7.15
N THR A 125 18.90 -5.48 6.31
CA THR A 125 18.77 -6.94 6.14
C THR A 125 19.44 -7.42 4.84
N ASP A 126 19.18 -6.76 3.71
CA ASP A 126 19.73 -7.10 2.39
C ASP A 126 19.88 -5.87 1.48
N ARG A 127 21.03 -5.22 1.58
CA ARG A 127 21.35 -4.05 0.73
C ARG A 127 21.49 -4.38 -0.75
N ASN A 128 21.76 -5.63 -1.09
CA ASN A 128 21.93 -6.01 -2.48
C ASN A 128 20.61 -5.99 -3.24
N LEU A 129 19.49 -6.31 -2.56
CA LEU A 129 18.14 -6.15 -3.15
C LEU A 129 17.87 -4.71 -3.54
N ILE A 130 18.23 -3.74 -2.67
CA ILE A 130 18.06 -2.32 -2.98
C ILE A 130 18.85 -1.94 -4.21
N LYS A 131 20.13 -2.33 -4.29
CA LYS A 131 20.99 -2.04 -5.46
C LYS A 131 20.45 -2.68 -6.73
N LYS A 132 20.01 -3.94 -6.63
CA LYS A 132 19.49 -4.73 -7.75
C LYS A 132 18.24 -4.09 -8.36
N TYR A 133 17.34 -3.57 -7.49
CA TYR A 133 16.02 -3.11 -7.92
C TYR A 133 15.79 -1.60 -7.75
N VAL A 134 16.87 -0.81 -7.61
CA VAL A 134 16.78 0.64 -7.36
C VAL A 134 15.90 1.39 -8.36
N GLN A 135 15.90 0.98 -9.63
CA GLN A 135 15.11 1.59 -10.69
C GLN A 135 13.59 1.31 -10.56
N HIS A 136 13.24 0.21 -9.87
CA HIS A 136 11.87 -0.20 -9.64
C HIS A 136 11.33 0.27 -8.30
N LEU A 137 12.19 0.70 -7.37
CA LEU A 137 11.77 1.16 -6.06
C LEU A 137 11.08 2.52 -6.13
N ARG A 138 9.96 2.63 -5.42
CA ARG A 138 9.15 3.85 -5.30
C ARG A 138 8.84 4.08 -3.83
N LEU A 139 9.25 5.22 -3.29
CA LEU A 139 8.90 5.57 -1.92
C LEU A 139 7.53 6.24 -1.87
N ILE A 140 6.66 5.66 -1.05
CA ILE A 140 5.40 6.24 -0.62
C ILE A 140 5.45 6.52 0.88
N TYR A 141 4.63 7.40 1.36
CA TYR A 141 4.61 7.75 2.78
C TYR A 141 3.19 7.99 3.29
N SER A 142 2.97 7.66 4.55
CA SER A 142 1.74 8.05 5.23
C SER A 142 1.75 9.56 5.45
N VAL A 143 0.61 10.20 5.23
CA VAL A 143 0.43 11.63 5.51
C VAL A 143 0.81 11.99 6.94
N GLU A 144 0.55 11.10 7.89
CA GLU A 144 0.95 11.26 9.30
C GLU A 144 2.46 11.08 9.54
N ARG A 145 3.17 10.40 8.60
CA ARG A 145 4.60 10.05 8.72
C ARG A 145 5.35 10.37 7.44
N PRO A 146 5.60 11.67 7.16
CA PRO A 146 6.29 12.09 5.95
C PRO A 146 7.73 11.56 5.88
N ILE A 147 8.24 11.40 4.65
CA ILE A 147 9.62 10.99 4.39
C ILE A 147 10.61 12.01 4.95
N ARG A 148 11.67 11.50 5.57
CA ARG A 148 12.76 12.29 6.12
C ARG A 148 14.09 11.83 5.58
N GLN A 149 14.91 12.77 5.14
CA GLN A 149 16.29 12.46 4.79
C GLN A 149 17.10 12.04 6.02
N PRO A 150 18.02 11.07 5.88
CA PRO A 150 18.94 10.72 6.95
C PRO A 150 19.79 11.93 7.33
N SER A 151 19.80 12.28 8.62
CA SER A 151 20.69 13.32 9.12
C SER A 151 22.15 12.84 9.08
N LYS A 152 23.05 13.70 8.61
CA LYS A 152 24.51 13.45 8.64
C LYS A 152 25.09 13.48 10.07
N HIS A 153 24.36 14.01 11.05
CA HIS A 153 24.81 14.15 12.42
C HIS A 153 24.41 12.96 13.28
N PHE A 154 25.41 12.31 13.88
CA PHE A 154 25.25 11.18 14.82
C PHE A 154 24.29 11.50 15.97
N LEU A 155 24.33 12.73 16.49
CA LEU A 155 23.47 13.19 17.59
C LEU A 155 21.99 13.34 17.20
N ALA A 156 21.65 13.46 15.93
CA ALA A 156 20.25 13.55 15.48
C ALA A 156 19.47 12.23 15.70
N LYS A 157 20.13 11.10 15.92
CA LYS A 157 19.49 9.86 16.34
C LYS A 157 18.84 9.97 17.73
N PHE A 158 19.41 10.75 18.64
CA PHE A 158 18.91 10.94 20.00
C PHE A 158 17.78 11.97 20.09
N PHE A 159 17.69 12.90 19.15
CA PHE A 159 16.64 13.92 19.07
C PHE A 159 15.54 13.58 18.06
N ARG A 160 15.33 12.31 17.74
CA ARG A 160 14.17 11.86 16.95
C ARG A 160 12.87 12.11 17.72
N LYS A 161 12.44 13.37 17.78
CA LYS A 161 11.07 13.70 18.12
C LYS A 161 10.18 12.97 17.09
N ASN A 162 9.32 12.09 17.56
CA ASN A 162 8.26 11.48 16.74
C ASN A 162 7.30 12.59 16.30
N ASN A 163 7.62 13.27 15.18
CA ASN A 163 6.72 14.28 14.60
C ASN A 163 5.60 13.54 13.83
N LYS A 164 4.89 12.66 14.52
CA LYS A 164 3.65 12.13 14.01
C LYS A 164 2.68 13.32 13.90
N ARG A 165 2.11 13.50 12.72
CA ARG A 165 1.06 14.49 12.48
C ARG A 165 -0.28 13.85 12.80
N LEU A 166 -1.24 14.67 13.17
CA LEU A 166 -2.61 14.19 13.33
C LEU A 166 -3.28 14.18 11.96
N LEU A 167 -4.08 13.15 11.70
CA LEU A 167 -4.81 13.05 10.44
C LEU A 167 -5.77 14.23 10.27
N MET A 168 -6.39 14.72 11.34
CA MET A 168 -7.26 15.90 11.35
C MET A 168 -6.58 17.19 10.87
N ASP A 169 -5.25 17.30 10.95
CA ASP A 169 -4.52 18.48 10.43
C ASP A 169 -4.68 18.61 8.90
N PHE A 170 -5.13 17.56 8.24
CA PHE A 170 -5.33 17.49 6.79
C PHE A 170 -6.78 17.64 6.35
N ALA A 171 -7.73 17.89 7.27
CA ALA A 171 -9.15 17.98 6.96
C ALA A 171 -9.52 19.07 5.93
N ASN A 172 -8.68 20.11 5.81
CA ASN A 172 -8.88 21.19 4.83
C ASN A 172 -7.96 21.06 3.60
N HIS A 173 -7.25 19.94 3.45
CA HIS A 173 -6.37 19.74 2.29
C HIS A 173 -7.19 19.14 1.13
N PRO A 174 -7.14 19.69 -0.10
CA PRO A 174 -8.00 19.27 -1.21
C PRO A 174 -7.82 17.81 -1.63
N GLU A 175 -6.66 17.23 -1.37
CA GLU A 175 -6.33 15.86 -1.76
C GLU A 175 -6.66 14.82 -0.68
N PHE A 176 -7.36 15.22 0.39
CA PHE A 176 -7.78 14.30 1.45
C PHE A 176 -9.22 14.52 1.84
N VAL A 177 -9.95 13.44 2.05
CA VAL A 177 -11.24 13.43 2.76
C VAL A 177 -10.98 12.85 4.13
N ILE A 178 -11.22 13.63 5.19
CA ILE A 178 -10.94 13.27 6.58
C ILE A 178 -12.20 13.40 7.40
N GLU A 179 -12.54 12.36 8.14
CA GLU A 179 -13.74 12.30 8.98
C GLU A 179 -13.44 11.77 10.37
N GLY A 180 -14.23 12.21 11.35
CA GLY A 180 -14.28 11.62 12.68
C GLY A 180 -15.14 10.37 12.67
N HIS A 181 -14.68 9.28 13.31
CA HIS A 181 -15.44 8.05 13.50
C HIS A 181 -15.29 7.56 14.94
N GLY A 182 -16.30 7.79 15.79
CA GLY A 182 -16.19 7.59 17.23
C GLY A 182 -15.00 8.35 17.80
N ASP A 183 -14.13 7.65 18.54
CA ASP A 183 -12.90 8.21 19.11
C ASP A 183 -11.71 8.20 18.14
N THR A 184 -11.89 7.81 16.88
CA THR A 184 -10.85 7.72 15.87
C THR A 184 -11.08 8.71 14.74
N THR A 185 -10.01 8.98 13.99
CA THR A 185 -10.07 9.75 12.73
C THR A 185 -9.73 8.80 11.60
N ILE A 186 -10.57 8.79 10.58
CA ILE A 186 -10.39 8.03 9.34
C ILE A 186 -10.23 8.99 8.16
N GLY A 187 -9.77 8.51 7.03
CA GLY A 187 -9.65 9.36 5.84
C GLY A 187 -9.23 8.59 4.62
N VAL A 188 -9.24 9.31 3.50
CA VAL A 188 -8.87 8.79 2.17
C VAL A 188 -8.00 9.83 1.47
N SER A 189 -6.97 9.37 0.76
CA SER A 189 -6.17 10.19 -0.14
C SER A 189 -6.74 10.10 -1.56
N LEU A 190 -6.89 11.25 -2.20
CA LEU A 190 -7.24 11.38 -3.62
C LEU A 190 -5.98 11.42 -4.51
N ASP A 191 -4.83 11.73 -3.92
CA ASP A 191 -3.53 11.65 -4.59
C ASP A 191 -2.42 11.24 -3.60
N ILE A 192 -1.96 10.00 -3.69
CA ILE A 192 -0.91 9.47 -2.80
C ILE A 192 0.45 10.15 -2.97
N SER A 193 0.65 10.99 -3.99
CA SER A 193 1.85 11.83 -4.10
C SER A 193 1.96 12.84 -2.95
N HIS A 194 0.82 13.19 -2.34
CA HIS A 194 0.73 14.01 -1.14
C HIS A 194 0.80 13.18 0.15
N GLY A 195 0.85 11.85 0.02
CA GLY A 195 0.83 10.87 1.08
C GLY A 195 -0.44 10.02 1.06
N PHE A 196 -0.35 8.79 1.54
CA PHE A 196 -1.53 7.94 1.73
C PHE A 196 -2.05 8.04 3.17
N VAL A 197 -3.32 7.71 3.36
CA VAL A 197 -3.91 7.53 4.69
C VAL A 197 -3.79 6.07 5.10
N GLU A 198 -3.42 5.82 6.36
CA GLU A 198 -3.32 4.47 6.92
C GLU A 198 -4.66 4.03 7.52
N ALA A 199 -5.15 2.83 7.15
CA ALA A 199 -6.30 2.18 7.80
C ALA A 199 -5.94 0.88 8.55
N GLY A 200 -4.66 0.50 8.58
CA GLY A 200 -4.20 -0.72 9.26
C GLY A 200 -4.02 -1.93 8.35
N THR A 201 -4.32 -1.81 7.05
CA THR A 201 -4.06 -2.85 6.06
C THR A 201 -3.40 -2.28 4.81
N VAL A 202 -2.47 -3.03 4.23
CA VAL A 202 -1.76 -2.63 3.00
C VAL A 202 -2.69 -2.60 1.79
N ALA A 203 -3.75 -3.42 1.78
CA ALA A 203 -4.76 -3.40 0.73
C ALA A 203 -5.43 -2.03 0.60
N PHE A 204 -5.68 -1.34 1.72
CA PHE A 204 -6.22 0.03 1.71
C PHE A 204 -5.27 1.02 1.03
N VAL A 205 -3.97 0.90 1.28
CA VAL A 205 -2.95 1.73 0.63
C VAL A 205 -2.86 1.40 -0.88
N ALA A 206 -2.93 0.12 -1.24
CA ALA A 206 -2.93 -0.31 -2.64
C ALA A 206 -4.17 0.20 -3.40
N THR A 207 -5.33 0.34 -2.72
CA THR A 207 -6.55 0.91 -3.32
C THR A 207 -6.36 2.40 -3.63
N GLN A 208 -5.74 3.16 -2.73
CA GLN A 208 -5.41 4.57 -2.97
C GLN A 208 -4.37 4.71 -4.10
N LEU A 209 -3.42 3.78 -4.20
CA LEU A 209 -2.49 3.73 -5.33
C LEU A 209 -3.23 3.44 -6.64
N ALA A 210 -4.13 2.46 -6.67
CA ALA A 210 -4.91 2.12 -7.86
C ALA A 210 -5.76 3.30 -8.36
N TYR A 211 -6.39 4.03 -7.45
CA TYR A 211 -7.10 5.28 -7.76
C TYR A 211 -6.17 6.30 -8.43
N ARG A 212 -5.00 6.54 -7.86
CA ARG A 212 -4.00 7.47 -8.41
C ARG A 212 -3.47 7.02 -9.77
N LEU A 213 -3.38 5.72 -10.03
CA LEU A 213 -2.99 5.16 -11.33
C LEU A 213 -4.11 5.26 -12.40
N GLY A 214 -5.28 5.79 -12.04
CA GLY A 214 -6.37 6.08 -12.97
C GLY A 214 -7.31 4.92 -13.27
N PHE A 215 -7.30 3.86 -12.46
CA PHE A 215 -8.28 2.78 -12.60
C PHE A 215 -9.65 3.22 -12.11
N SER A 216 -10.70 2.91 -12.90
CA SER A 216 -12.09 3.24 -12.57
C SER A 216 -12.86 2.08 -11.95
N GLU A 217 -12.32 0.87 -11.98
CA GLU A 217 -12.85 -0.31 -11.30
C GLU A 217 -11.72 -1.01 -10.54
N ILE A 218 -11.88 -1.15 -9.23
CA ILE A 218 -10.87 -1.73 -8.34
C ILE A 218 -11.49 -2.93 -7.63
N HIS A 219 -10.91 -4.11 -7.83
CA HIS A 219 -11.38 -5.37 -7.30
C HIS A 219 -10.44 -5.89 -6.21
N LEU A 220 -10.98 -6.12 -5.01
CA LEU A 220 -10.23 -6.53 -3.82
C LEU A 220 -10.44 -8.01 -3.54
N TYR A 221 -9.35 -8.79 -3.51
CA TYR A 221 -9.36 -10.22 -3.23
C TYR A 221 -8.53 -10.56 -1.99
N GLY A 222 -8.97 -11.53 -1.19
CA GLY A 222 -8.22 -11.99 -0.03
C GLY A 222 -8.19 -10.98 1.14
N ILE A 223 -9.25 -10.17 1.30
CA ILE A 223 -9.42 -9.25 2.44
C ILE A 223 -10.24 -9.95 3.52
N ASP A 224 -9.63 -10.91 4.22
CA ASP A 224 -10.27 -11.78 5.20
C ASP A 224 -10.14 -11.17 6.60
N LEU A 225 -10.98 -10.17 6.90
CA LEU A 225 -10.87 -9.42 8.15
C LEU A 225 -11.38 -10.22 9.36
N ILE A 226 -12.50 -10.95 9.24
CA ILE A 226 -13.06 -11.74 10.35
C ILE A 226 -12.07 -12.83 10.76
N ASN A 227 -11.42 -13.48 9.80
CA ASN A 227 -10.44 -14.53 10.01
C ASN A 227 -9.00 -14.00 10.06
N ALA A 228 -8.81 -12.74 10.48
CA ALA A 228 -7.51 -12.08 10.52
C ALA A 228 -6.48 -12.78 11.45
N HIS A 229 -6.92 -13.70 12.30
CA HIS A 229 -6.07 -14.51 13.17
C HIS A 229 -5.56 -15.79 12.49
N GLU A 230 -6.19 -16.21 11.38
CA GLU A 230 -5.76 -17.38 10.62
C GLU A 230 -4.46 -17.09 9.87
N PRO A 231 -3.63 -18.13 9.61
CA PRO A 231 -2.45 -17.98 8.77
C PRO A 231 -2.83 -17.45 7.38
N ARG A 232 -1.98 -16.60 6.83
CA ARG A 232 -2.13 -16.17 5.44
C ARG A 232 -1.91 -17.35 4.51
N PHE A 233 -2.42 -17.31 3.28
CA PHE A 233 -2.36 -18.44 2.35
C PHE A 233 -0.92 -18.97 2.08
N TYR A 234 0.10 -18.12 2.26
CA TYR A 234 1.52 -18.46 2.11
C TYR A 234 2.21 -18.82 3.44
N GLU A 235 1.49 -18.82 4.56
CA GLU A 235 1.98 -19.17 5.89
C GLU A 235 1.44 -20.54 6.32
N ASN A 236 2.11 -21.13 7.28
CA ASN A 236 1.62 -22.31 7.99
C ASN A 236 1.64 -22.05 9.51
N VAL A 237 1.13 -22.99 10.29
CA VAL A 237 1.01 -22.85 11.76
C VAL A 237 2.38 -22.57 12.44
N GLN A 238 3.49 -23.07 11.84
CA GLN A 238 4.82 -22.92 12.43
C GLN A 238 5.48 -21.56 12.10
N ASN A 239 5.12 -20.93 10.98
CA ASN A 239 5.74 -19.68 10.52
C ASN A 239 4.77 -18.50 10.41
N SER A 240 3.56 -18.65 10.94
CA SER A 240 2.55 -17.61 10.93
C SER A 240 2.99 -16.39 11.77
N ALA A 241 2.97 -15.20 11.15
CA ALA A 241 3.22 -13.96 11.86
C ALA A 241 1.95 -13.48 12.57
N PRO A 242 2.03 -13.06 13.86
CA PRO A 242 0.85 -12.60 14.60
C PRO A 242 0.13 -11.46 13.88
N SER A 243 -1.16 -11.60 13.65
CA SER A 243 -2.00 -10.55 13.11
C SER A 243 -2.30 -9.50 14.19
N LYS A 244 -2.23 -8.22 13.83
CA LYS A 244 -2.63 -7.08 14.68
C LYS A 244 -3.89 -6.40 14.17
N LEU A 245 -4.63 -7.05 13.28
CA LEU A 245 -5.81 -6.45 12.64
C LEU A 245 -7.03 -6.44 13.55
N ALA A 246 -7.24 -7.49 14.35
CA ALA A 246 -8.46 -7.68 15.13
C ALA A 246 -8.93 -6.45 15.92
N PRO A 247 -8.08 -5.72 16.69
CA PRO A 247 -8.53 -4.54 17.43
C PRO A 247 -8.94 -3.36 16.54
N ALA A 248 -8.49 -3.34 15.28
CA ALA A 248 -8.69 -2.22 14.36
C ALA A 248 -9.82 -2.47 13.34
N ILE A 249 -10.37 -3.68 13.26
CA ILE A 249 -11.32 -4.06 12.19
C ILE A 249 -12.52 -3.11 12.21
N TYR A 250 -13.29 -3.09 13.30
CA TYR A 250 -14.54 -2.34 13.39
C TYR A 250 -14.32 -0.84 13.61
N ASN A 251 -13.27 -0.46 14.33
CA ASN A 251 -13.06 0.94 14.71
C ASN A 251 -12.29 1.73 13.63
N ARG A 252 -11.61 1.06 12.69
CA ARG A 252 -10.78 1.75 11.71
C ARG A 252 -10.81 1.16 10.32
N ILE A 253 -10.61 -0.17 10.15
CA ILE A 253 -10.45 -0.76 8.81
C ILE A 253 -11.77 -0.68 8.04
N VAL A 254 -12.84 -1.22 8.61
CA VAL A 254 -14.16 -1.25 7.96
C VAL A 254 -14.64 0.17 7.65
N PRO A 255 -14.73 1.11 8.62
CA PRO A 255 -15.22 2.46 8.32
C PRO A 255 -14.30 3.21 7.33
N SER A 256 -12.99 2.91 7.31
CA SER A 256 -12.10 3.53 6.30
C SER A 256 -12.39 3.02 4.89
N PHE A 257 -12.67 1.72 4.71
CA PHE A 257 -13.04 1.18 3.40
C PHE A 257 -14.41 1.67 2.94
N ASP A 258 -15.38 1.80 3.85
CA ASP A 258 -16.70 2.35 3.51
C ASP A 258 -16.58 3.83 3.09
N LEU A 259 -15.81 4.64 3.83
CA LEU A 259 -15.51 6.01 3.43
C LEU A 259 -14.81 6.06 2.06
N LEU A 260 -13.81 5.19 1.84
CA LEU A 260 -13.09 5.13 0.57
C LEU A 260 -14.03 4.78 -0.58
N ALA A 261 -14.88 3.76 -0.43
CA ALA A 261 -15.82 3.33 -1.46
C ALA A 261 -16.79 4.46 -1.82
N SER A 262 -17.38 5.12 -0.82
CA SER A 262 -18.28 6.26 -1.00
C SER A 262 -17.59 7.44 -1.70
N VAL A 263 -16.41 7.83 -1.25
CA VAL A 263 -15.63 8.94 -1.82
C VAL A 263 -15.24 8.65 -3.27
N TYR A 264 -14.72 7.45 -3.53
CA TYR A 264 -14.26 7.10 -4.89
C TYR A 264 -15.44 6.96 -5.86
N GLN A 265 -16.59 6.47 -5.41
CA GLN A 265 -17.81 6.43 -6.21
C GLN A 265 -18.24 7.83 -6.65
N GLN A 266 -18.15 8.85 -5.79
CA GLN A 266 -18.43 10.24 -6.15
C GLN A 266 -17.48 10.77 -7.25
N HIS A 267 -16.28 10.18 -7.36
CA HIS A 267 -15.29 10.47 -8.40
C HIS A 267 -15.38 9.53 -9.61
N GLY A 268 -16.44 8.70 -9.71
CA GLY A 268 -16.66 7.77 -10.81
C GLY A 268 -15.81 6.50 -10.76
N VAL A 269 -15.24 6.17 -9.61
CA VAL A 269 -14.42 4.96 -9.41
C VAL A 269 -15.16 3.98 -8.50
N MET A 270 -15.37 2.75 -8.99
CA MET A 270 -16.02 1.69 -8.23
C MET A 270 -15.02 0.77 -7.55
N VAL A 271 -15.26 0.46 -6.30
CA VAL A 271 -14.45 -0.49 -5.53
C VAL A 271 -15.31 -1.67 -5.12
N TYR A 272 -14.83 -2.89 -5.38
CA TYR A 272 -15.56 -4.14 -5.13
C TYR A 272 -14.79 -5.06 -4.20
N ASN A 273 -15.50 -5.66 -3.24
CA ASN A 273 -14.96 -6.71 -2.38
C ASN A 273 -15.32 -8.08 -2.97
N HIS A 274 -14.34 -8.96 -3.15
CA HIS A 274 -14.53 -10.35 -3.59
C HIS A 274 -14.21 -11.37 -2.51
N SER A 275 -13.96 -10.93 -1.26
CA SER A 275 -13.67 -11.83 -0.14
C SER A 275 -14.97 -12.22 0.56
N PRO A 276 -15.45 -13.47 0.41
CA PRO A 276 -16.71 -13.90 0.99
C PRO A 276 -16.70 -13.86 2.51
N VAL A 277 -15.54 -14.03 3.14
CA VAL A 277 -15.36 -13.96 4.60
C VAL A 277 -15.73 -12.58 5.16
N SER A 278 -15.51 -11.52 4.40
CA SER A 278 -15.73 -10.13 4.82
C SER A 278 -16.94 -9.48 4.14
N LYS A 279 -17.81 -10.27 3.47
CA LYS A 279 -18.90 -9.74 2.63
C LYS A 279 -19.92 -8.89 3.42
N ASP A 280 -20.19 -9.26 4.66
CA ASP A 280 -21.23 -8.64 5.50
C ASP A 280 -20.66 -7.57 6.46
N LEU A 281 -19.37 -7.22 6.33
CA LEU A 281 -18.73 -6.23 7.19
C LEU A 281 -18.93 -4.79 6.71
N PHE A 282 -19.03 -4.61 5.41
CA PHE A 282 -19.04 -3.30 4.77
C PHE A 282 -20.45 -2.87 4.42
N THR A 283 -20.71 -1.56 4.50
CA THR A 283 -21.97 -0.95 4.09
C THR A 283 -21.89 -0.31 2.70
N GLU A 284 -20.76 0.32 2.39
CA GLU A 284 -20.54 1.05 1.14
C GLU A 284 -19.66 0.26 0.15
N LEU A 285 -18.78 -0.60 0.64
CA LEU A 285 -17.93 -1.44 -0.18
C LEU A 285 -18.70 -2.68 -0.67
N SER A 286 -19.21 -2.62 -1.91
CA SER A 286 -20.05 -3.66 -2.49
C SER A 286 -19.34 -5.01 -2.61
N TYR A 287 -19.99 -6.09 -2.14
CA TYR A 287 -19.53 -7.46 -2.37
C TYR A 287 -19.98 -7.97 -3.74
N VAL A 288 -19.07 -8.60 -4.46
CA VAL A 288 -19.33 -9.29 -5.73
C VAL A 288 -18.78 -10.71 -5.65
N ALA A 289 -19.63 -11.70 -5.84
CA ALA A 289 -19.20 -13.10 -5.88
C ALA A 289 -18.28 -13.36 -7.09
N THR A 290 -17.29 -14.23 -6.90
CA THR A 290 -16.31 -14.64 -7.94
C THR A 290 -16.75 -15.87 -8.68
#